data_664c949ea04a6943a55604fa1d1325e7
#
_entry.id   664c949ea04a6943a55604fa1d1325e7
#
_cell.length_a   1.000
_cell.length_b   1.000
_cell.length_c   1.000
_cell.angle_alpha   90.00
_cell.angle_beta   90.00
_cell.angle_gamma   90.00
#
_symmetry.space_group_name_H-M   'P 1'
#
loop_
_entity.id
_entity.type
_entity.pdbx_description
1 polymer ?
#
loop_
_entity_poly.entity_id
_entity_poly.type
_entity_poly.pdbx_seq_one_letter_code
_entity_poly.pdbx_strand_id
1 'polypeptide(L)'
;MNFFSFCRRGALTGMLLLLGITSAQAADWPRQVTDSYGTHTLPSQPLRIVSTSVTLTGSLLAIDAPVVASGATTPNNRVADSQGFLRQWSEVAKARKLARLYIGEPSAEAVAAQMPDLILVSATGGDSALPLYDQLKTIAPTLVINYDDKSWQTLLTQLGQITGHEQQASARIADFNKQLVSLKEK
;
A
#
# COMPACT_ATOMS: atom_id res chain seq x y z
N MET A 1 8.09 -83.40 -19.26
CA MET A 1 9.25 -82.62 -19.75
C MET A 1 8.96 -81.15 -19.39
N ASN A 2 9.80 -80.66 -18.55
CA ASN A 2 9.61 -79.34 -17.86
C ASN A 2 9.97 -78.15 -18.77
N PHE A 3 9.18 -77.09 -18.67
CA PHE A 3 9.68 -75.74 -19.00
C PHE A 3 9.22 -74.73 -17.98
N PHE A 4 10.13 -74.25 -17.19
CA PHE A 4 10.01 -73.13 -16.25
C PHE A 4 9.94 -71.81 -17.02
N SER A 5 8.95 -71.01 -16.77
CA SER A 5 8.87 -69.64 -17.21
C SER A 5 9.07 -68.71 -16.02
N PHE A 6 10.17 -67.95 -16.06
CA PHE A 6 10.56 -66.95 -15.08
C PHE A 6 9.81 -65.66 -15.34
N CYS A 7 8.87 -65.26 -14.46
CA CYS A 7 8.26 -63.96 -14.45
C CYS A 7 9.16 -62.94 -13.72
N ARG A 8 9.79 -62.06 -14.47
CA ARG A 8 10.46 -60.86 -13.91
C ARG A 8 9.41 -59.82 -13.58
N ARG A 9 9.17 -59.60 -12.28
CA ARG A 9 8.41 -58.47 -11.77
C ARG A 9 9.28 -57.19 -11.83
N GLY A 10 9.00 -56.27 -12.74
CA GLY A 10 9.52 -54.91 -12.74
C GLY A 10 8.74 -54.07 -11.78
N ALA A 11 9.40 -53.63 -10.72
CA ALA A 11 8.86 -52.62 -9.80
C ALA A 11 9.00 -51.23 -10.45
N LEU A 12 7.88 -50.65 -10.88
CA LEU A 12 7.81 -49.21 -11.20
C LEU A 12 7.69 -48.42 -9.88
N THR A 13 8.77 -47.83 -9.47
CA THR A 13 8.77 -46.85 -8.38
C THR A 13 8.25 -45.52 -8.91
N GLY A 14 6.98 -45.26 -8.70
CA GLY A 14 6.34 -43.97 -9.01
C GLY A 14 6.81 -42.93 -8.00
N MET A 15 7.70 -42.03 -8.42
CA MET A 15 8.12 -40.87 -7.67
C MET A 15 7.00 -39.80 -7.74
N LEU A 16 6.20 -39.73 -6.69
CA LEU A 16 5.17 -38.68 -6.52
C LEU A 16 5.88 -37.36 -6.22
N LEU A 17 6.00 -36.47 -7.22
CA LEU A 17 6.36 -35.06 -7.02
C LEU A 17 5.20 -34.37 -6.33
N LEU A 18 5.31 -34.15 -5.00
CA LEU A 18 4.48 -33.24 -4.26
C LEU A 18 4.83 -31.82 -4.69
N LEU A 19 4.09 -31.29 -5.66
CA LEU A 19 4.04 -29.85 -5.92
C LEU A 19 3.42 -29.17 -4.69
N GLY A 20 4.27 -28.62 -3.83
CA GLY A 20 3.84 -27.74 -2.74
C GLY A 20 3.15 -26.53 -3.34
N ILE A 21 1.81 -26.54 -3.32
CA ILE A 21 1.02 -25.34 -3.60
C ILE A 21 1.24 -24.41 -2.40
N THR A 22 2.18 -23.47 -2.53
CA THR A 22 2.23 -22.32 -1.63
C THR A 22 0.98 -21.50 -1.90
N SER A 23 -0.06 -21.73 -1.10
CA SER A 23 -1.22 -20.85 -1.04
C SER A 23 -0.70 -19.46 -0.67
N ALA A 24 -0.60 -18.55 -1.64
CA ALA A 24 -0.57 -17.15 -1.32
C ALA A 24 -1.84 -16.87 -0.50
N GLN A 25 -1.68 -16.66 0.81
CA GLN A 25 -2.81 -16.26 1.63
C GLN A 25 -3.29 -14.93 1.08
N ALA A 26 -4.39 -14.98 0.35
CA ALA A 26 -5.15 -13.79 0.04
C ALA A 26 -5.51 -13.16 1.39
N ALA A 27 -5.12 -11.91 1.58
CA ALA A 27 -5.42 -11.20 2.81
C ALA A 27 -6.93 -11.26 3.06
N ASP A 28 -7.32 -11.83 4.21
CA ASP A 28 -8.73 -12.03 4.54
C ASP A 28 -9.46 -10.70 4.71
N TRP A 29 -10.51 -10.49 3.95
CA TRP A 29 -11.45 -9.39 4.06
C TRP A 29 -12.84 -9.93 4.45
N PRO A 30 -13.62 -9.22 5.28
CA PRO A 30 -13.35 -7.89 5.87
C PRO A 30 -12.21 -7.93 6.88
N ARG A 31 -11.52 -6.80 7.07
CA ARG A 31 -10.40 -6.72 7.99
C ARG A 31 -10.55 -5.54 8.95
N GLN A 32 -10.08 -5.74 10.18
CA GLN A 32 -9.96 -4.66 11.14
C GLN A 32 -8.61 -3.96 10.98
N VAL A 33 -8.66 -2.64 10.94
CA VAL A 33 -7.48 -1.76 10.85
C VAL A 33 -7.54 -0.71 11.94
N THR A 34 -6.39 -0.26 12.39
CA THR A 34 -6.30 0.74 13.46
C THR A 34 -5.68 2.02 12.93
N ASP A 35 -6.28 3.15 13.26
CA ASP A 35 -5.82 4.49 12.97
C ASP A 35 -5.69 5.33 14.25
N SER A 36 -5.54 6.65 14.13
CA SER A 36 -5.45 7.56 15.28
C SER A 36 -6.76 7.68 16.07
N TYR A 37 -7.88 7.26 15.52
CA TYR A 37 -9.20 7.34 16.15
C TYR A 37 -9.75 6.00 16.66
N GLY A 38 -9.01 4.92 16.44
CA GLY A 38 -9.35 3.60 16.94
C GLY A 38 -9.37 2.50 15.89
N THR A 39 -10.21 1.51 16.10
CA THR A 39 -10.30 0.35 15.21
C THR A 39 -11.52 0.49 14.29
N HIS A 40 -11.29 0.26 13.00
CA HIS A 40 -12.29 0.34 11.93
C HIS A 40 -12.35 -0.99 11.19
N THR A 41 -13.50 -1.32 10.64
CA THR A 41 -13.66 -2.50 9.77
C THR A 41 -13.72 -2.04 8.31
N LEU A 42 -12.76 -2.48 7.50
CA LEU A 42 -12.81 -2.32 6.05
C LEU A 42 -13.47 -3.56 5.44
N PRO A 43 -14.57 -3.41 4.66
CA PRO A 43 -15.35 -4.54 4.18
C PRO A 43 -14.63 -5.35 3.08
N SER A 44 -13.75 -4.71 2.32
CA SER A 44 -13.00 -5.30 1.21
C SER A 44 -11.65 -4.60 1.05
N GLN A 45 -10.76 -5.21 0.28
CA GLN A 45 -9.49 -4.59 -0.09
C GLN A 45 -9.76 -3.30 -0.87
N PRO A 46 -9.16 -2.16 -0.45
CA PRO A 46 -9.30 -0.91 -1.19
C PRO A 46 -8.68 -1.00 -2.59
N LEU A 47 -9.43 -0.55 -3.59
CA LEU A 47 -8.99 -0.49 -4.99
C LEU A 47 -8.89 0.94 -5.53
N ARG A 48 -9.46 1.91 -4.83
CA ARG A 48 -9.46 3.33 -5.20
C ARG A 48 -9.20 4.19 -3.97
N ILE A 49 -7.93 4.36 -3.64
CA ILE A 49 -7.51 5.12 -2.47
C ILE A 49 -7.32 6.59 -2.86
N VAL A 50 -7.90 7.47 -2.08
CA VAL A 50 -7.58 8.89 -2.10
C VAL A 50 -6.75 9.24 -0.86
N SER A 51 -5.60 9.85 -1.07
CA SER A 51 -4.76 10.40 -0.01
C SER A 51 -4.87 11.92 0.00
N THR A 52 -5.35 12.49 1.09
CA THR A 52 -5.44 13.95 1.23
C THR A 52 -4.11 14.59 1.58
N SER A 53 -3.11 13.80 1.98
CA SER A 53 -1.76 14.25 2.34
C SER A 53 -0.72 13.80 1.32
N VAL A 54 0.03 14.74 0.77
CA VAL A 54 1.12 14.46 -0.17
C VAL A 54 2.22 13.59 0.48
N THR A 55 2.40 13.68 1.78
CA THR A 55 3.38 12.88 2.54
C THR A 55 2.95 11.41 2.61
N LEU A 56 1.69 11.14 2.96
CA LEU A 56 1.15 9.78 2.98
C LEU A 56 1.14 9.16 1.58
N THR A 57 0.87 9.95 0.55
CA THR A 57 0.87 9.52 -0.84
C THR A 57 2.19 8.87 -1.24
N GLY A 58 3.33 9.45 -0.85
CA GLY A 58 4.63 8.85 -1.13
C GLY A 58 4.78 7.44 -0.55
N SER A 59 4.34 7.23 0.68
CA SER A 59 4.36 5.91 1.33
C SER A 59 3.44 4.90 0.65
N LEU A 60 2.26 5.34 0.18
CA LEU A 60 1.34 4.49 -0.59
C LEU A 60 1.94 4.09 -1.95
N LEU A 61 2.58 5.02 -2.64
CA LEU A 61 3.28 4.75 -3.90
C LEU A 61 4.43 3.75 -3.70
N ALA A 62 5.15 3.85 -2.57
CA ALA A 62 6.26 2.97 -2.24
C ALA A 62 5.86 1.49 -2.12
N ILE A 63 4.64 1.21 -1.69
CA ILE A 63 4.11 -0.15 -1.51
C ILE A 63 3.16 -0.59 -2.62
N ASP A 64 3.13 0.14 -3.72
CA ASP A 64 2.26 -0.14 -4.87
C ASP A 64 0.75 -0.13 -4.57
N ALA A 65 0.32 0.55 -3.50
CA ALA A 65 -1.09 0.70 -3.17
C ALA A 65 -1.84 1.48 -4.27
N PRO A 66 -3.13 1.17 -4.53
CA PRO A 66 -3.90 1.74 -5.64
C PRO A 66 -4.40 3.16 -5.34
N VAL A 67 -3.48 4.08 -5.03
CA VAL A 67 -3.80 5.50 -4.85
C VAL A 67 -4.09 6.14 -6.21
N VAL A 68 -5.28 6.71 -6.34
CA VAL A 68 -5.78 7.31 -7.61
C VAL A 68 -5.68 8.81 -7.62
N ALA A 69 -5.69 9.45 -6.45
CA ALA A 69 -5.61 10.90 -6.33
C ALA A 69 -4.97 11.32 -5.02
N SER A 70 -4.36 12.50 -5.02
CA SER A 70 -3.63 13.04 -3.88
C SER A 70 -3.86 14.55 -3.73
N GLY A 71 -3.90 15.02 -2.48
CA GLY A 71 -3.62 16.41 -2.18
C GLY A 71 -2.22 16.77 -2.65
N ALA A 72 -1.98 18.05 -2.90
CA ALA A 72 -0.71 18.56 -3.38
C ALA A 72 -0.26 19.78 -2.59
N THR A 73 1.04 19.99 -2.54
CA THR A 73 1.64 21.22 -2.01
C THR A 73 1.88 22.24 -3.12
N THR A 74 2.39 23.41 -2.78
CA THR A 74 2.74 24.46 -3.75
C THR A 74 3.71 23.90 -4.80
N PRO A 75 3.34 23.96 -6.10
CA PRO A 75 4.16 23.43 -7.18
C PRO A 75 5.49 24.17 -7.36
N ASN A 76 6.44 23.51 -8.05
CA ASN A 76 7.68 24.08 -8.51
C ASN A 76 8.58 24.69 -7.41
N ASN A 77 8.60 24.04 -6.24
CA ASN A 77 9.50 24.43 -5.16
C ASN A 77 10.64 23.41 -4.97
N ARG A 78 11.43 23.55 -3.89
CA ARG A 78 12.58 22.66 -3.62
C ARG A 78 12.20 21.18 -3.49
N VAL A 79 11.00 20.89 -2.98
CA VAL A 79 10.54 19.53 -2.64
C VAL A 79 9.43 19.04 -3.55
N ALA A 80 8.75 19.92 -4.29
CA ALA A 80 7.60 19.57 -5.13
C ALA A 80 7.85 19.85 -6.62
N ASP A 81 7.24 19.01 -7.45
CA ASP A 81 7.25 19.11 -8.90
C ASP A 81 6.21 20.13 -9.44
N SER A 82 5.97 20.14 -10.74
CA SER A 82 5.00 21.02 -11.40
C SER A 82 3.54 20.70 -11.06
N GLN A 83 3.26 19.52 -10.51
CA GLN A 83 1.94 19.13 -10.06
C GLN A 83 1.75 19.39 -8.56
N GLY A 84 2.83 19.68 -7.82
CA GLY A 84 2.81 19.82 -6.37
C GLY A 84 2.96 18.48 -5.64
N PHE A 85 3.37 17.42 -6.31
CA PHE A 85 3.76 16.16 -5.70
C PHE A 85 5.23 16.19 -5.30
N LEU A 86 5.62 15.40 -4.29
CA LEU A 86 7.01 15.34 -3.86
C LEU A 86 7.89 14.83 -5.00
N ARG A 87 9.00 15.53 -5.28
CA ARG A 87 9.89 15.28 -6.45
C ARG A 87 10.37 13.85 -6.55
N GLN A 88 10.65 13.20 -5.43
CA GLN A 88 11.07 11.79 -5.39
C GLN A 88 10.02 10.82 -5.94
N TRP A 89 8.76 11.23 -6.00
CA TRP A 89 7.64 10.43 -6.48
C TRP A 89 7.08 10.88 -7.83
N SER A 90 7.60 11.96 -8.41
CA SER A 90 7.07 12.58 -9.64
C SER A 90 6.92 11.59 -10.80
N GLU A 91 7.94 10.78 -11.07
CA GLU A 91 7.90 9.82 -12.17
C GLU A 91 6.87 8.71 -11.92
N VAL A 92 6.79 8.21 -10.68
CA VAL A 92 5.82 7.18 -10.30
C VAL A 92 4.40 7.73 -10.37
N ALA A 93 4.17 8.93 -9.83
CA ALA A 93 2.88 9.62 -9.87
C ALA A 93 2.41 9.84 -11.31
N LYS A 94 3.32 10.30 -12.20
CA LYS A 94 3.06 10.48 -13.62
C LYS A 94 2.73 9.16 -14.34
N ALA A 95 3.54 8.14 -14.12
CA ALA A 95 3.33 6.82 -14.72
C ALA A 95 1.99 6.21 -14.32
N ARG A 96 1.56 6.43 -13.09
CA ARG A 96 0.25 5.97 -12.54
C ARG A 96 -0.90 6.92 -12.85
N LYS A 97 -0.66 8.04 -13.51
CA LYS A 97 -1.67 9.07 -13.80
C LYS A 97 -2.38 9.57 -12.54
N LEU A 98 -1.61 9.74 -11.46
CA LEU A 98 -2.13 10.21 -10.18
C LEU A 98 -2.82 11.56 -10.36
N ALA A 99 -4.10 11.66 -10.01
CA ALA A 99 -4.84 12.91 -10.10
C ALA A 99 -4.49 13.85 -8.94
N ARG A 100 -4.38 15.14 -9.24
CA ARG A 100 -4.26 16.18 -8.22
C ARG A 100 -5.64 16.63 -7.78
N LEU A 101 -5.92 16.52 -6.47
CA LEU A 101 -7.20 16.95 -5.88
C LEU A 101 -7.30 18.48 -5.76
N TYR A 102 -6.31 19.06 -5.11
CA TYR A 102 -6.24 20.48 -4.76
C TYR A 102 -4.78 20.85 -4.42
N ILE A 103 -4.52 22.13 -4.33
CA ILE A 103 -3.26 22.68 -3.84
C ILE A 103 -3.54 23.45 -2.56
N GLY A 104 -2.94 23.04 -1.45
CA GLY A 104 -3.09 23.69 -0.15
C GLY A 104 -4.42 23.36 0.52
N GLU A 105 -5.46 24.15 0.28
CA GLU A 105 -6.75 24.00 0.97
C GLU A 105 -7.50 22.74 0.55
N PRO A 106 -7.88 21.84 1.50
CA PRO A 106 -8.61 20.62 1.21
C PRO A 106 -10.04 20.89 0.70
N SER A 107 -10.51 20.03 -0.23
CA SER A 107 -11.85 20.05 -0.80
C SER A 107 -12.50 18.68 -0.76
N ALA A 108 -13.59 18.54 -0.05
CA ALA A 108 -14.36 17.29 0.04
C ALA A 108 -15.02 16.96 -1.31
N GLU A 109 -15.42 17.96 -2.10
CA GLU A 109 -15.99 17.77 -3.43
C GLU A 109 -14.96 17.17 -4.40
N ALA A 110 -13.72 17.66 -4.34
CA ALA A 110 -12.63 17.10 -5.16
C ALA A 110 -12.36 15.64 -4.80
N VAL A 111 -12.44 15.28 -3.52
CA VAL A 111 -12.32 13.89 -3.05
C VAL A 111 -13.49 13.04 -3.54
N ALA A 112 -14.72 13.50 -3.37
CA ALA A 112 -15.93 12.78 -3.80
C ALA A 112 -15.93 12.50 -5.31
N ALA A 113 -15.45 13.44 -6.12
CA ALA A 113 -15.35 13.30 -7.58
C ALA A 113 -14.45 12.12 -8.01
N GLN A 114 -13.54 11.66 -7.15
CA GLN A 114 -12.67 10.51 -7.42
C GLN A 114 -13.35 9.16 -7.14
N MET A 115 -14.52 9.15 -6.54
CA MET A 115 -15.27 7.93 -6.15
C MET A 115 -14.38 6.93 -5.37
N PRO A 116 -13.75 7.36 -4.26
CA PRO A 116 -12.87 6.49 -3.48
C PRO A 116 -13.64 5.38 -2.75
N ASP A 117 -12.96 4.28 -2.48
CA ASP A 117 -13.40 3.26 -1.54
C ASP A 117 -12.62 3.30 -0.21
N LEU A 118 -11.57 4.13 -0.16
CA LEU A 118 -10.83 4.48 1.06
C LEU A 118 -10.27 5.89 0.94
N ILE A 119 -10.40 6.66 2.02
CA ILE A 119 -9.79 7.98 2.15
C ILE A 119 -8.77 7.95 3.30
N LEU A 120 -7.57 8.42 3.05
CA LEU A 120 -6.54 8.59 4.08
C LEU A 120 -6.29 10.07 4.34
N VAL A 121 -6.36 10.44 5.61
CA VAL A 121 -6.13 11.79 6.11
C VAL A 121 -4.93 11.77 7.05
N SER A 122 -4.04 12.74 6.98
CA SER A 122 -2.97 12.88 7.97
C SER A 122 -3.49 13.50 9.26
N ALA A 123 -3.07 12.95 10.40
CA ALA A 123 -3.39 13.51 11.71
C ALA A 123 -2.67 14.83 11.97
N THR A 124 -1.54 15.05 11.30
CA THR A 124 -0.61 16.18 11.49
C THR A 124 -0.18 16.76 10.16
N GLY A 125 0.56 17.85 10.20
CA GLY A 125 1.09 18.53 9.02
C GLY A 125 0.23 19.67 8.51
N GLY A 126 0.84 20.60 7.80
CA GLY A 126 0.17 21.76 7.22
C GLY A 126 -0.77 21.42 6.05
N ASP A 127 -0.70 20.19 5.55
CA ASP A 127 -1.54 19.62 4.50
C ASP A 127 -2.69 18.76 5.03
N SER A 128 -2.92 18.75 6.35
CA SER A 128 -3.95 17.91 6.97
C SER A 128 -5.36 18.36 6.59
N ALA A 129 -6.14 17.41 6.04
CA ALA A 129 -7.57 17.60 5.79
C ALA A 129 -8.44 17.19 7.00
N LEU A 130 -7.86 17.09 8.19
CA LEU A 130 -8.57 16.68 9.40
C LEU A 130 -9.81 17.55 9.71
N PRO A 131 -9.85 18.87 9.44
CA PRO A 131 -11.06 19.67 9.60
C PRO A 131 -12.25 19.21 8.75
N LEU A 132 -12.00 18.47 7.68
CA LEU A 132 -13.03 17.92 6.80
C LEU A 132 -13.42 16.47 7.15
N TYR A 133 -12.86 15.87 8.21
CA TYR A 133 -13.04 14.46 8.54
C TYR A 133 -14.52 14.03 8.55
N ASP A 134 -15.40 14.80 9.17
CA ASP A 134 -16.82 14.48 9.25
C ASP A 134 -17.51 14.49 7.88
N GLN A 135 -17.08 15.33 6.97
CA GLN A 135 -17.56 15.33 5.59
C GLN A 135 -17.00 14.15 4.80
N LEU A 136 -15.69 13.88 4.93
CA LEU A 136 -15.02 12.83 4.18
C LEU A 136 -15.57 11.44 4.51
N LYS A 137 -15.85 11.15 5.77
CA LYS A 137 -16.42 9.85 6.17
C LYS A 137 -17.85 9.59 5.67
N THR A 138 -18.55 10.61 5.15
CA THR A 138 -19.82 10.40 4.44
C THR A 138 -19.64 9.95 3.00
N ILE A 139 -18.43 10.10 2.45
CA ILE A 139 -18.09 9.71 1.07
C ILE A 139 -17.62 8.26 1.03
N ALA A 140 -16.68 7.87 1.90
CA ALA A 140 -16.08 6.55 1.98
C ALA A 140 -15.45 6.32 3.37
N PRO A 141 -15.09 5.08 3.73
CA PRO A 141 -14.26 4.83 4.91
C PRO A 141 -13.06 5.76 4.93
N THR A 142 -12.90 6.49 6.04
CA THR A 142 -11.86 7.53 6.19
C THR A 142 -11.02 7.19 7.41
N LEU A 143 -9.71 7.03 7.21
CA LEU A 143 -8.75 6.73 8.27
C LEU A 143 -7.82 7.92 8.50
N VAL A 144 -7.51 8.17 9.77
CA VAL A 144 -6.61 9.26 10.20
C VAL A 144 -5.27 8.66 10.61
N ILE A 145 -4.25 8.92 9.82
CA ILE A 145 -2.92 8.36 9.99
C ILE A 145 -1.96 9.43 10.52
N ASN A 146 -1.38 9.19 11.69
CA ASN A 146 -0.27 9.98 12.19
C ASN A 146 1.04 9.39 11.63
N TYR A 147 1.78 10.17 10.85
CA TYR A 147 3.08 9.77 10.30
C TYR A 147 4.28 10.32 11.11
N ASP A 148 4.04 11.23 12.08
CA ASP A 148 5.09 11.86 12.88
C ASP A 148 5.44 11.12 14.17
N ASP A 149 4.58 10.20 14.61
CA ASP A 149 4.71 9.46 15.88
C ASP A 149 5.40 8.10 15.73
N LYS A 150 5.86 7.76 14.54
CA LYS A 150 6.44 6.45 14.23
C LYS A 150 7.54 6.51 13.17
N SER A 151 8.33 5.44 13.09
CA SER A 151 9.30 5.30 12.01
C SER A 151 8.60 5.10 10.65
N TRP A 152 9.30 5.41 9.56
CA TRP A 152 8.77 5.15 8.22
C TRP A 152 8.51 3.66 7.96
N GLN A 153 9.29 2.75 8.57
CA GLN A 153 9.08 1.31 8.48
C GLN A 153 7.74 0.92 9.13
N THR A 154 7.47 1.46 10.31
CA THR A 154 6.21 1.22 11.02
C THR A 154 5.02 1.79 10.25
N LEU A 155 5.16 3.00 9.69
CA LEU A 155 4.14 3.59 8.80
C LEU A 155 3.88 2.71 7.58
N LEU A 156 4.93 2.23 6.91
CA LEU A 156 4.80 1.39 5.73
C LEU A 156 4.10 0.06 6.06
N THR A 157 4.44 -0.54 7.22
CA THR A 157 3.77 -1.75 7.71
C THR A 157 2.28 -1.51 7.98
N GLN A 158 1.95 -0.39 8.63
CA GLN A 158 0.56 -0.01 8.90
C GLN A 158 -0.22 0.21 7.60
N LEU A 159 0.33 0.95 6.66
CA LEU A 159 -0.31 1.19 5.36
C LEU A 159 -0.44 -0.11 4.55
N GLY A 160 0.54 -1.00 4.62
CA GLY A 160 0.46 -2.35 4.03
C GLY A 160 -0.73 -3.13 4.56
N GLN A 161 -0.94 -3.15 5.87
CA GLN A 161 -2.08 -3.82 6.51
C GLN A 161 -3.42 -3.20 6.13
N ILE A 162 -3.48 -1.87 6.06
CA ILE A 162 -4.70 -1.14 5.67
C ILE A 162 -5.08 -1.44 4.21
N THR A 163 -4.10 -1.58 3.32
CA THR A 163 -4.32 -1.65 1.87
C THR A 163 -4.19 -3.06 1.30
N GLY A 164 -3.77 -4.05 2.12
CA GLY A 164 -3.50 -5.41 1.64
C GLY A 164 -2.18 -5.53 0.86
N HIS A 165 -1.21 -4.66 1.15
CA HIS A 165 0.10 -4.61 0.48
C HIS A 165 1.26 -4.91 1.46
N GLU A 166 1.04 -5.86 2.39
CA GLU A 166 2.02 -6.24 3.42
C GLU A 166 3.32 -6.77 2.83
N GLN A 167 3.22 -7.55 1.76
CA GLN A 167 4.39 -8.11 1.08
C GLN A 167 5.27 -7.01 0.47
N GLN A 168 4.64 -6.04 -0.19
CA GLN A 168 5.34 -4.90 -0.78
C GLN A 168 5.99 -4.04 0.31
N ALA A 169 5.29 -3.78 1.41
CA ALA A 169 5.84 -3.06 2.56
C ALA A 169 7.07 -3.78 3.14
N SER A 170 6.97 -5.09 3.38
CA SER A 170 8.08 -5.90 3.89
C SER A 170 9.27 -5.92 2.93
N ALA A 171 9.02 -6.04 1.63
CA ALA A 171 10.07 -6.03 0.61
C ALA A 171 10.81 -4.68 0.58
N ARG A 172 10.10 -3.55 0.62
CA ARG A 172 10.72 -2.21 0.66
C ARG A 172 11.59 -2.01 1.90
N ILE A 173 11.11 -2.45 3.06
CA ILE A 173 11.88 -2.37 4.31
C ILE A 173 13.15 -3.25 4.23
N ALA A 174 13.02 -4.47 3.71
CA ALA A 174 14.16 -5.39 3.56
C ALA A 174 15.21 -4.84 2.57
N ASP A 175 14.78 -4.30 1.43
CA ASP A 175 15.67 -3.69 0.43
C ASP A 175 16.46 -2.51 1.02
N PHE A 176 15.80 -1.64 1.77
CA PHE A 176 16.46 -0.54 2.46
C PHE A 176 17.51 -1.03 3.46
N ASN A 177 17.15 -2.00 4.30
CA ASN A 177 18.08 -2.57 5.29
C ASN A 177 19.29 -3.20 4.62
N LYS A 178 19.11 -3.92 3.50
CA LYS A 178 20.20 -4.50 2.72
C LYS A 178 21.14 -3.43 2.17
N GLN A 179 20.60 -2.34 1.60
CA GLN A 179 21.41 -1.23 1.13
C GLN A 179 22.17 -0.54 2.26
N LEU A 180 21.55 -0.37 3.42
CA LEU A 180 22.20 0.24 4.60
C LEU A 180 23.38 -0.60 5.09
N VAL A 181 23.27 -1.94 5.12
CA VAL A 181 24.37 -2.84 5.47
C VAL A 181 25.51 -2.70 4.47
N SER A 182 25.21 -2.73 3.17
CA SER A 182 26.24 -2.62 2.12
C SER A 182 27.02 -1.28 2.14
N LEU A 183 26.39 -0.21 2.66
CA LEU A 183 27.07 1.09 2.82
C LEU A 183 27.97 1.14 4.05
N LYS A 184 27.67 0.36 5.10
CA LYS A 184 28.51 0.31 6.31
C LYS A 184 29.77 -0.57 6.13
N GLU A 185 29.79 -1.43 5.13
CA GLU A 185 30.92 -2.33 4.83
C GLU A 185 31.94 -1.69 3.87
N LYS A 186 31.69 -0.47 3.38
CA LYS A 186 32.61 0.34 2.54
C LYS A 186 33.36 1.36 3.36
#